data_51fb7987184a2e3dc64a5c0ac668b378
#
_entry.id   51fb7987184a2e3dc64a5c0ac668b378
#
_cell.length_a   1.000
_cell.length_b   1.000
_cell.length_c   1.000
_cell.angle_alpha   90.00
_cell.angle_beta   90.00
_cell.angle_gamma   90.00
#
_symmetry.space_group_name_H-M   'P 1'
#
loop_
_entity.id
_entity.type
_entity.pdbx_description
1 polymer ?
#
loop_
_entity_poly.entity_id
_entity_poly.type
_entity_poly.pdbx_seq_one_letter_code
_entity_poly.pdbx_strand_id
1 'polypeptide(L)'
;TKKNLEEFHAHRQENERRIDILEWELEQIRTANIINGEDEEIDRRLSVLQNYEKIIYSVKAALSALSNEGGARDLLASASKAVSTASRYDKEMKETDEELRTVLYSLEDIEGKLDTYISAADFSDEELSELQSRSNILIGLKRKFGPTLADVIHYGENAEKECTSLKNLIYENKEMQEKYELLTEAVVKKAEALNRQRILTGCEFTEKIISLLQDMGMDDPRMTLHLIPATAPVSSGVEEMELYFSANRGESLRSMKETASGGELSRIALAIEIVISRLMRGQTLVFDEIDVGISGKIGIQIAKKIKILSKYLQVLIITHLPQTASIPGRYYKIEKIISRGQTSSKAMLLDGRQQVENIAQMISGTSKSENAIRSALEMQKILSDD
;
A
#
# COMPACT_ATOMS: atom_id res chain seq x y z
N THR A 1 -3.24 2.31 2.45
CA THR A 1 -2.51 2.92 1.32
C THR A 1 -1.09 2.36 1.18
N LYS A 2 -0.23 2.41 2.21
CA LYS A 2 1.15 1.91 2.11
C LYS A 2 1.22 0.43 1.76
N LYS A 3 0.42 -0.42 2.42
CA LYS A 3 0.38 -1.86 2.16
C LYS A 3 -0.07 -2.18 0.73
N ASN A 4 -1.08 -1.47 0.22
CA ASN A 4 -1.57 -1.66 -1.15
C ASN A 4 -0.51 -1.24 -2.19
N LEU A 5 0.29 -0.19 -1.89
CA LEU A 5 1.40 0.23 -2.74
C LEU A 5 2.54 -0.79 -2.76
N GLU A 6 2.89 -1.37 -1.61
CA GLU A 6 3.92 -2.42 -1.51
C GLU A 6 3.51 -3.69 -2.29
N GLU A 7 2.26 -4.13 -2.18
CA GLU A 7 1.72 -5.25 -2.96
C GLU A 7 1.70 -4.94 -4.46
N PHE A 8 1.33 -3.71 -4.84
CA PHE A 8 1.36 -3.29 -6.24
C PHE A 8 2.77 -3.28 -6.83
N HIS A 9 3.75 -2.73 -6.11
CA HIS A 9 5.14 -2.71 -6.58
C HIS A 9 5.72 -4.11 -6.80
N ALA A 10 5.30 -5.09 -5.98
CA ALA A 10 5.72 -6.48 -6.16
C ALA A 10 5.22 -7.10 -7.49
N HIS A 11 4.02 -6.71 -7.93
CA HIS A 11 3.40 -7.26 -9.16
C HIS A 11 3.47 -6.32 -10.37
N ARG A 12 4.02 -5.13 -10.23
CA ARG A 12 4.03 -4.11 -11.29
C ARG A 12 4.67 -4.62 -12.58
N GLN A 13 5.82 -5.22 -12.49
CA GLN A 13 6.57 -5.72 -13.66
C GLN A 13 5.84 -6.85 -14.38
N GLU A 14 5.11 -7.68 -13.64
CA GLU A 14 4.28 -8.75 -14.18
C GLU A 14 3.07 -8.19 -14.91
N ASN A 15 2.39 -7.20 -14.32
CA ASN A 15 1.25 -6.51 -14.94
C ASN A 15 1.65 -5.77 -16.22
N GLU A 16 2.79 -5.06 -16.22
CA GLU A 16 3.31 -4.38 -17.42
C GLU A 16 3.59 -5.39 -18.55
N ARG A 17 4.27 -6.51 -18.27
CA ARG A 17 4.49 -7.59 -19.25
C ARG A 17 3.19 -8.20 -19.76
N ARG A 18 2.20 -8.37 -18.88
CA ARG A 18 0.91 -8.91 -19.28
C ARG A 18 0.16 -7.98 -20.22
N ILE A 19 0.24 -6.67 -19.98
CA ILE A 19 -0.32 -5.65 -20.89
C ILE A 19 0.34 -5.74 -22.26
N ASP A 20 1.67 -5.79 -22.33
CA ASP A 20 2.41 -5.86 -23.60
C ASP A 20 1.99 -7.09 -24.42
N ILE A 21 1.82 -8.23 -23.76
CA ILE A 21 1.35 -9.47 -24.40
C ILE A 21 -0.08 -9.29 -24.93
N LEU A 22 -0.98 -8.78 -24.09
CA LEU A 22 -2.38 -8.57 -24.49
C LEU A 22 -2.51 -7.56 -25.65
N GLU A 23 -1.75 -6.49 -25.65
CA GLU A 23 -1.74 -5.50 -26.74
C GLU A 23 -1.26 -6.13 -28.05
N TRP A 24 -0.20 -6.96 -28.02
CA TRP A 24 0.27 -7.65 -29.20
C TRP A 24 -0.77 -8.66 -29.73
N GLU A 25 -1.43 -9.42 -28.83
CA GLU A 25 -2.48 -10.38 -29.20
C GLU A 25 -3.69 -9.67 -29.81
N LEU A 26 -4.13 -8.56 -29.18
CA LEU A 26 -5.22 -7.72 -29.68
C LEU A 26 -4.92 -7.13 -31.05
N GLU A 27 -3.69 -6.67 -31.28
CA GLU A 27 -3.30 -6.13 -32.59
C GLU A 27 -3.37 -7.18 -33.68
N GLN A 28 -2.96 -8.43 -33.42
CA GLN A 28 -3.11 -9.53 -34.39
C GLN A 28 -4.57 -9.80 -34.75
N ILE A 29 -5.45 -9.83 -33.74
CA ILE A 29 -6.88 -10.09 -33.95
C ILE A 29 -7.54 -8.94 -34.70
N ARG A 30 -7.23 -7.68 -34.33
CA ARG A 30 -7.78 -6.48 -34.98
C ARG A 30 -7.32 -6.33 -36.43
N THR A 31 -6.03 -6.50 -36.68
CA THR A 31 -5.46 -6.41 -38.04
C THR A 31 -6.05 -7.46 -38.96
N ALA A 32 -6.39 -8.62 -38.45
CA ALA A 32 -7.02 -9.68 -39.22
C ALA A 32 -8.48 -9.36 -39.61
N ASN A 33 -9.14 -8.43 -38.94
CA ASN A 33 -10.52 -8.01 -39.21
C ASN A 33 -11.47 -9.20 -39.47
N ILE A 34 -11.60 -10.04 -38.46
CA ILE A 34 -12.29 -11.33 -38.53
C ILE A 34 -13.81 -11.12 -38.58
N ILE A 35 -14.48 -11.84 -39.47
CA ILE A 35 -15.92 -11.92 -39.55
C ILE A 35 -16.37 -13.31 -39.13
N ASN A 36 -17.34 -13.40 -38.23
CA ASN A 36 -17.84 -14.71 -37.76
C ASN A 36 -18.45 -15.51 -38.91
N GLY A 37 -18.02 -16.78 -39.05
CA GLY A 37 -18.45 -17.68 -40.14
C GLY A 37 -17.73 -17.49 -41.47
N GLU A 38 -16.76 -16.58 -41.55
CA GLU A 38 -15.95 -16.34 -42.77
C GLU A 38 -15.17 -17.59 -43.20
N ASP A 39 -14.67 -18.34 -42.24
CA ASP A 39 -13.89 -19.57 -42.50
C ASP A 39 -14.73 -20.66 -43.21
N GLU A 40 -15.99 -20.84 -42.80
CA GLU A 40 -16.87 -21.79 -43.48
C GLU A 40 -17.21 -21.39 -44.90
N GLU A 41 -17.37 -20.11 -45.19
CA GLU A 41 -17.62 -19.59 -46.50
C GLU A 41 -16.38 -19.74 -47.40
N ILE A 42 -15.20 -19.42 -46.88
CA ILE A 42 -13.93 -19.60 -47.58
C ILE A 42 -13.70 -21.07 -47.89
N ASP A 43 -13.90 -21.99 -46.92
CA ASP A 43 -13.70 -23.41 -47.13
C ASP A 43 -14.66 -23.97 -48.24
N ARG A 44 -15.92 -23.52 -48.26
CA ARG A 44 -16.86 -23.86 -49.35
C ARG A 44 -16.36 -23.40 -50.69
N ARG A 45 -15.93 -22.11 -50.81
CA ARG A 45 -15.44 -21.53 -52.05
C ARG A 45 -14.15 -22.19 -52.52
N LEU A 46 -13.20 -22.43 -51.60
CA LEU A 46 -11.96 -23.15 -51.90
C LEU A 46 -12.20 -24.57 -52.44
N SER A 47 -13.17 -25.31 -51.86
CA SER A 47 -13.52 -26.64 -52.33
C SER A 47 -14.03 -26.65 -53.78
N VAL A 48 -14.84 -25.66 -54.13
CA VAL A 48 -15.37 -25.47 -55.51
C VAL A 48 -14.18 -25.14 -56.47
N LEU A 49 -13.36 -24.12 -56.14
CA LEU A 49 -12.25 -23.69 -57.00
C LEU A 49 -11.19 -24.78 -57.17
N GLN A 50 -10.81 -25.52 -56.16
CA GLN A 50 -9.85 -26.63 -56.24
C GLN A 50 -10.35 -27.75 -57.15
N ASN A 51 -11.69 -28.02 -57.15
CA ASN A 51 -12.26 -28.99 -58.10
C ASN A 51 -12.23 -28.49 -59.51
N TYR A 52 -12.53 -27.20 -59.73
CA TYR A 52 -12.40 -26.55 -61.03
C TYR A 52 -10.95 -26.53 -61.55
N GLU A 53 -9.98 -26.22 -60.73
CA GLU A 53 -8.55 -26.27 -61.04
C GLU A 53 -8.12 -27.65 -61.59
N LYS A 54 -8.54 -28.73 -60.88
CA LYS A 54 -8.25 -30.10 -61.33
C LYS A 54 -8.88 -30.45 -62.66
N ILE A 55 -10.12 -30.01 -62.89
CA ILE A 55 -10.84 -30.20 -64.17
C ILE A 55 -10.11 -29.45 -65.28
N ILE A 56 -9.86 -28.17 -65.13
CA ILE A 56 -9.17 -27.34 -66.14
C ILE A 56 -7.78 -27.86 -66.44
N TYR A 57 -7.00 -28.29 -65.43
CA TYR A 57 -5.69 -28.88 -65.63
C TYR A 57 -5.80 -30.18 -66.48
N SER A 58 -6.75 -31.04 -66.20
CA SER A 58 -6.96 -32.25 -66.94
C SER A 58 -7.41 -32.01 -68.38
N VAL A 59 -8.28 -31.02 -68.59
CA VAL A 59 -8.76 -30.64 -69.94
C VAL A 59 -7.63 -29.99 -70.75
N LYS A 60 -6.80 -29.12 -70.12
CA LYS A 60 -5.58 -28.58 -70.77
C LYS A 60 -4.57 -29.63 -71.12
N ALA A 61 -4.38 -30.64 -70.26
CA ALA A 61 -3.47 -31.75 -70.58
C ALA A 61 -4.00 -32.61 -71.75
N ALA A 62 -5.33 -32.88 -71.78
CA ALA A 62 -5.94 -33.58 -72.94
C ALA A 62 -5.82 -32.78 -74.23
N LEU A 63 -6.14 -31.46 -74.22
CA LEU A 63 -5.99 -30.61 -75.39
C LEU A 63 -4.56 -30.58 -75.89
N SER A 64 -3.57 -30.42 -74.96
CA SER A 64 -2.15 -30.44 -75.28
C SER A 64 -1.72 -31.77 -75.96
N ALA A 65 -2.22 -32.90 -75.51
CA ALA A 65 -1.91 -34.23 -76.13
C ALA A 65 -2.51 -34.36 -77.52
N LEU A 66 -3.60 -33.69 -77.82
CA LEU A 66 -4.26 -33.71 -79.13
C LEU A 66 -3.60 -32.71 -80.12
N SER A 67 -3.38 -31.44 -79.68
CA SER A 67 -3.09 -30.33 -80.60
C SER A 67 -1.62 -29.85 -80.63
N ASN A 68 -0.74 -30.26 -79.67
CA ASN A 68 0.68 -29.86 -79.66
C ASN A 68 1.45 -30.47 -80.85
N GLU A 69 2.60 -29.88 -81.15
CA GLU A 69 3.53 -30.38 -82.14
C GLU A 69 3.93 -31.83 -81.91
N GLY A 70 3.66 -32.73 -82.86
CA GLY A 70 3.78 -34.15 -82.66
C GLY A 70 2.59 -34.81 -81.86
N GLY A 71 1.52 -34.12 -81.56
CA GLY A 71 0.31 -34.60 -80.94
C GLY A 71 -0.52 -35.51 -81.90
N ALA A 72 -1.68 -35.98 -81.34
CA ALA A 72 -2.52 -36.94 -82.03
C ALA A 72 -2.99 -36.42 -83.40
N ARG A 73 -3.25 -35.09 -83.55
CA ARG A 73 -3.65 -34.48 -84.80
C ARG A 73 -2.55 -34.56 -85.87
N ASP A 74 -1.28 -34.27 -85.54
CA ASP A 74 -0.18 -34.30 -86.42
C ASP A 74 0.14 -35.77 -86.90
N LEU A 75 0.06 -36.72 -85.99
CA LEU A 75 0.23 -38.13 -86.26
C LEU A 75 -0.85 -38.68 -87.20
N LEU A 76 -2.14 -38.32 -86.93
CA LEU A 76 -3.27 -38.69 -87.75
C LEU A 76 -3.23 -38.01 -89.12
N ALA A 77 -2.87 -36.75 -89.18
CA ALA A 77 -2.68 -36.06 -90.49
C ALA A 77 -1.55 -36.66 -91.30
N SER A 78 -0.45 -37.03 -90.67
CA SER A 78 0.62 -37.77 -91.36
C SER A 78 0.20 -39.15 -91.88
N ALA A 79 -0.55 -39.90 -91.04
CA ALA A 79 -1.16 -41.19 -91.44
C ALA A 79 -2.15 -41.03 -92.62
N SER A 80 -3.08 -40.03 -92.53
CA SER A 80 -4.03 -39.76 -93.64
C SER A 80 -3.34 -39.38 -94.93
N LYS A 81 -2.28 -38.56 -94.86
CA LYS A 81 -1.49 -38.19 -96.03
C LYS A 81 -0.87 -39.45 -96.68
N ALA A 82 -0.33 -40.38 -95.92
CA ALA A 82 0.29 -41.62 -96.39
C ALA A 82 -0.74 -42.54 -97.07
N VAL A 83 -1.90 -42.75 -96.39
CA VAL A 83 -3.02 -43.56 -96.94
C VAL A 83 -3.68 -42.89 -98.17
N SER A 84 -3.81 -41.59 -98.20
CA SER A 84 -4.28 -40.82 -99.38
C SER A 84 -3.35 -40.96 -100.59
N THR A 85 -2.04 -41.15 -100.33
CA THR A 85 -1.08 -41.45 -101.41
C THR A 85 -1.25 -42.88 -101.93
N ALA A 86 -1.52 -43.86 -101.02
CA ALA A 86 -1.73 -45.26 -101.41
C ALA A 86 -3.05 -45.48 -102.12
N SER A 87 -4.12 -44.75 -101.72
CA SER A 87 -5.45 -44.82 -102.34
C SER A 87 -5.48 -44.43 -103.83
N ARG A 88 -4.46 -43.69 -104.35
CA ARG A 88 -4.29 -43.38 -105.76
C ARG A 88 -3.90 -44.60 -106.60
N TYR A 89 -3.31 -45.59 -105.94
CA TYR A 89 -2.83 -46.79 -106.59
C TYR A 89 -3.66 -48.04 -106.34
N ASP A 90 -4.38 -48.01 -105.15
CA ASP A 90 -5.25 -49.12 -104.74
C ASP A 90 -6.62 -48.62 -104.33
N LYS A 91 -7.67 -49.17 -105.05
CA LYS A 91 -9.03 -48.77 -104.78
C LYS A 91 -9.56 -49.22 -103.38
N GLU A 92 -9.02 -50.32 -102.82
CA GLU A 92 -9.44 -50.79 -101.49
C GLU A 92 -9.01 -49.82 -100.42
N MET A 93 -8.00 -48.95 -100.64
CA MET A 93 -7.51 -47.98 -99.68
C MET A 93 -8.38 -46.69 -99.61
N LYS A 94 -9.41 -46.52 -100.55
CA LYS A 94 -10.20 -45.35 -100.61
C LYS A 94 -11.11 -45.21 -99.39
N GLU A 95 -11.71 -46.29 -98.89
CA GLU A 95 -12.52 -46.34 -97.75
C GLU A 95 -11.77 -45.97 -96.45
N THR A 96 -10.56 -46.48 -96.31
CA THR A 96 -9.66 -46.15 -95.23
C THR A 96 -9.22 -44.68 -95.24
N ASP A 97 -8.98 -44.06 -96.46
CA ASP A 97 -8.67 -42.65 -96.57
C ASP A 97 -9.85 -41.77 -96.10
N GLU A 98 -11.10 -42.13 -96.44
CA GLU A 98 -12.34 -41.42 -96.03
C GLU A 98 -12.59 -41.57 -94.50
N GLU A 99 -12.32 -42.76 -94.00
CA GLU A 99 -12.39 -42.98 -92.53
C GLU A 99 -11.39 -42.12 -91.76
N LEU A 100 -10.12 -42.11 -92.17
CA LEU A 100 -9.09 -41.29 -91.54
C LEU A 100 -9.40 -39.77 -91.60
N ARG A 101 -9.97 -39.28 -92.73
CA ARG A 101 -10.44 -37.85 -92.81
C ARG A 101 -11.58 -37.58 -91.87
N THR A 102 -12.52 -38.52 -91.73
CA THR A 102 -13.61 -38.40 -90.80
C THR A 102 -13.13 -38.33 -89.35
N VAL A 103 -12.12 -39.15 -89.00
CA VAL A 103 -11.49 -39.14 -87.67
C VAL A 103 -10.78 -37.80 -87.39
N LEU A 104 -10.06 -37.27 -88.44
CA LEU A 104 -9.41 -35.95 -88.33
C LEU A 104 -10.42 -34.82 -88.06
N TYR A 105 -11.53 -34.77 -88.81
CA TYR A 105 -12.60 -33.77 -88.54
C TYR A 105 -13.23 -33.94 -87.18
N SER A 106 -13.45 -35.21 -86.74
CA SER A 106 -13.96 -35.48 -85.39
C SER A 106 -12.98 -35.04 -84.27
N LEU A 107 -11.67 -35.14 -84.52
CA LEU A 107 -10.65 -34.72 -83.57
C LEU A 107 -10.61 -33.20 -83.49
N GLU A 108 -10.66 -32.44 -84.61
CA GLU A 108 -10.78 -30.99 -84.63
C GLU A 108 -12.03 -30.49 -83.90
N ASP A 109 -13.15 -31.18 -84.00
CA ASP A 109 -14.40 -30.86 -83.25
C ASP A 109 -14.24 -31.05 -81.76
N ILE A 110 -13.53 -32.13 -81.33
CA ILE A 110 -13.17 -32.40 -79.93
C ILE A 110 -12.26 -31.32 -79.38
N GLU A 111 -11.18 -30.94 -80.13
CA GLU A 111 -10.30 -29.86 -79.76
C GLU A 111 -11.04 -28.55 -79.53
N GLY A 112 -11.94 -28.17 -80.45
CA GLY A 112 -12.79 -26.98 -80.34
C GLY A 112 -13.74 -26.99 -79.13
N LYS A 113 -14.28 -28.16 -78.80
CA LYS A 113 -15.09 -28.31 -77.59
C LYS A 113 -14.30 -28.18 -76.30
N LEU A 114 -13.08 -28.73 -76.23
CA LEU A 114 -12.17 -28.62 -75.07
C LEU A 114 -11.70 -27.19 -74.91
N ASP A 115 -11.34 -26.48 -76.00
CA ASP A 115 -10.92 -25.08 -75.95
C ASP A 115 -12.06 -24.17 -75.53
N THR A 116 -13.30 -24.39 -76.05
CA THR A 116 -14.48 -23.68 -75.63
C THR A 116 -14.76 -23.85 -74.13
N TYR A 117 -14.60 -25.10 -73.64
CA TYR A 117 -14.77 -25.41 -72.19
C TYR A 117 -13.75 -24.67 -71.33
N ILE A 118 -12.49 -24.63 -71.72
CA ILE A 118 -11.43 -23.91 -70.99
C ILE A 118 -11.73 -22.39 -70.99
N SER A 119 -12.15 -21.85 -72.13
CA SER A 119 -12.44 -20.41 -72.33
C SER A 119 -13.71 -19.96 -71.59
N ALA A 120 -14.66 -20.84 -71.40
CA ALA A 120 -15.89 -20.58 -70.64
C ALA A 120 -15.77 -20.82 -69.11
N ALA A 121 -14.65 -21.33 -68.68
CA ALA A 121 -14.42 -21.59 -67.26
C ALA A 121 -14.19 -20.25 -66.52
N ASP A 122 -15.08 -19.96 -65.57
CA ASP A 122 -14.93 -18.83 -64.63
C ASP A 122 -14.00 -19.24 -63.46
N PHE A 123 -12.70 -19.35 -63.78
CA PHE A 123 -11.64 -19.77 -62.86
C PHE A 123 -10.55 -18.71 -62.80
N SER A 124 -10.27 -18.19 -61.61
CA SER A 124 -9.18 -17.26 -61.33
C SER A 124 -8.13 -17.88 -60.37
N ASP A 125 -6.93 -18.06 -60.84
CA ASP A 125 -5.78 -18.47 -60.04
C ASP A 125 -5.49 -17.45 -58.93
N GLU A 126 -5.77 -16.16 -59.16
CA GLU A 126 -5.61 -15.07 -58.21
C GLU A 126 -6.59 -15.21 -57.04
N GLU A 127 -7.91 -15.43 -57.35
CA GLU A 127 -8.95 -15.65 -56.35
C GLU A 127 -8.62 -16.88 -55.44
N LEU A 128 -8.15 -17.97 -56.07
CA LEU A 128 -7.75 -19.17 -55.30
C LEU A 128 -6.60 -18.86 -54.37
N SER A 129 -5.59 -18.14 -54.82
CA SER A 129 -4.42 -17.75 -54.02
C SER A 129 -4.81 -16.79 -52.87
N GLU A 130 -5.69 -15.83 -53.12
CA GLU A 130 -6.16 -14.91 -52.09
C GLU A 130 -6.95 -15.64 -51.01
N LEU A 131 -7.90 -16.54 -51.35
CA LEU A 131 -8.68 -17.30 -50.43
C LEU A 131 -7.82 -18.28 -49.61
N GLN A 132 -6.79 -18.91 -50.26
CA GLN A 132 -5.82 -19.75 -49.53
C GLN A 132 -5.01 -18.94 -48.48
N SER A 133 -4.55 -17.77 -48.89
CA SER A 133 -3.82 -16.86 -47.94
C SER A 133 -4.69 -16.44 -46.79
N ARG A 134 -5.95 -16.05 -47.07
CA ARG A 134 -6.91 -15.67 -46.03
C ARG A 134 -7.23 -16.83 -45.07
N SER A 135 -7.48 -18.04 -45.62
CA SER A 135 -7.73 -19.26 -44.85
C SER A 135 -6.54 -19.54 -43.90
N ASN A 136 -5.31 -19.44 -44.40
CA ASN A 136 -4.11 -19.65 -43.58
C ASN A 136 -4.01 -18.66 -42.39
N ILE A 137 -4.37 -17.40 -42.60
CA ILE A 137 -4.45 -16.41 -41.53
C ILE A 137 -5.46 -16.82 -40.46
N LEU A 138 -6.67 -17.18 -40.90
CA LEU A 138 -7.75 -17.60 -39.97
C LEU A 138 -7.39 -18.87 -39.19
N ILE A 139 -6.78 -19.86 -39.87
CA ILE A 139 -6.29 -21.08 -39.22
C ILE A 139 -5.20 -20.74 -38.18
N GLY A 140 -4.30 -19.82 -38.52
CA GLY A 140 -3.26 -19.36 -37.61
C GLY A 140 -3.83 -18.73 -36.34
N LEU A 141 -4.87 -17.92 -36.47
CA LEU A 141 -5.57 -17.28 -35.36
C LEU A 141 -6.37 -18.30 -34.52
N LYS A 142 -7.10 -19.21 -35.18
CA LYS A 142 -7.83 -20.29 -34.49
C LYS A 142 -6.88 -21.14 -33.65
N ARG A 143 -5.71 -21.48 -34.15
CA ARG A 143 -4.72 -22.29 -33.43
C ARG A 143 -4.17 -21.56 -32.18
N LYS A 144 -4.12 -20.21 -32.17
CA LYS A 144 -3.58 -19.42 -31.08
C LYS A 144 -4.62 -19.08 -30.01
N PHE A 145 -5.83 -18.68 -30.46
CA PHE A 145 -6.77 -17.98 -29.61
C PHE A 145 -8.08 -18.74 -29.37
N GLY A 146 -8.39 -19.82 -30.15
CA GLY A 146 -9.59 -20.62 -29.93
C GLY A 146 -9.99 -21.43 -31.16
N PRO A 147 -10.73 -22.53 -30.97
CA PRO A 147 -11.04 -23.49 -32.05
C PRO A 147 -11.96 -22.91 -33.15
N THR A 148 -12.75 -21.88 -32.87
CA THR A 148 -13.64 -21.22 -33.83
C THR A 148 -13.35 -19.73 -33.93
N LEU A 149 -13.79 -19.06 -35.00
CA LEU A 149 -13.66 -17.62 -35.15
C LEU A 149 -14.45 -16.86 -34.07
N ALA A 150 -15.60 -17.41 -33.63
CA ALA A 150 -16.35 -16.88 -32.50
C ALA A 150 -15.53 -16.90 -31.21
N ASP A 151 -14.78 -17.97 -30.94
CA ASP A 151 -13.89 -18.05 -29.77
C ASP A 151 -12.74 -17.04 -29.87
N VAL A 152 -12.18 -16.83 -31.06
CA VAL A 152 -11.13 -15.82 -31.30
C VAL A 152 -11.65 -14.41 -31.02
N ILE A 153 -12.85 -14.07 -31.49
CA ILE A 153 -13.50 -12.79 -31.23
C ILE A 153 -13.74 -12.63 -29.71
N HIS A 154 -14.31 -13.64 -29.07
CA HIS A 154 -14.56 -13.61 -27.63
C HIS A 154 -13.28 -13.47 -26.81
N TYR A 155 -12.22 -14.17 -27.22
CA TYR A 155 -10.89 -14.00 -26.63
C TYR A 155 -10.44 -12.53 -26.72
N GLY A 156 -10.56 -11.92 -27.89
CA GLY A 156 -10.23 -10.51 -28.11
C GLY A 156 -11.00 -9.57 -27.19
N GLU A 157 -12.29 -9.76 -27.03
CA GLU A 157 -13.12 -8.95 -26.12
C GLU A 157 -12.68 -9.09 -24.65
N ASN A 158 -12.35 -10.29 -24.22
CA ASN A 158 -11.88 -10.54 -22.85
C ASN A 158 -10.48 -9.96 -22.63
N ALA A 159 -9.58 -10.14 -23.59
CA ALA A 159 -8.25 -9.56 -23.56
C ALA A 159 -8.27 -8.02 -23.50
N GLU A 160 -9.19 -7.38 -24.21
CA GLU A 160 -9.40 -5.92 -24.18
C GLU A 160 -9.87 -5.45 -22.80
N LYS A 161 -10.84 -6.16 -22.19
CA LYS A 161 -11.31 -5.87 -20.83
C LYS A 161 -10.19 -6.04 -19.80
N GLU A 162 -9.43 -7.13 -19.87
CA GLU A 162 -8.29 -7.39 -19.00
C GLU A 162 -7.21 -6.31 -19.15
N CYS A 163 -6.84 -5.98 -20.37
CA CYS A 163 -5.85 -4.93 -20.65
C CYS A 163 -6.26 -3.56 -20.09
N THR A 164 -7.53 -3.18 -20.30
CA THR A 164 -8.09 -1.93 -19.78
C THR A 164 -8.09 -1.92 -18.25
N SER A 165 -8.47 -3.02 -17.62
CA SER A 165 -8.46 -3.15 -16.16
C SER A 165 -7.04 -3.00 -15.57
N LEU A 166 -6.05 -3.66 -16.18
CA LEU A 166 -4.66 -3.56 -15.74
C LEU A 166 -4.08 -2.15 -15.93
N LYS A 167 -4.40 -1.47 -17.03
CA LYS A 167 -3.99 -0.08 -17.27
C LYS A 167 -4.59 0.88 -16.23
N ASN A 168 -5.88 0.72 -15.92
CA ASN A 168 -6.55 1.54 -14.91
C ASN A 168 -5.91 1.29 -13.52
N LEU A 169 -5.61 0.04 -13.18
CA LEU A 169 -4.93 -0.30 -11.93
C LEU A 169 -3.56 0.39 -11.82
N ILE A 170 -2.77 0.42 -12.89
CA ILE A 170 -1.47 1.11 -12.92
C ILE A 170 -1.67 2.63 -12.74
N TYR A 171 -2.65 3.22 -13.41
CA TYR A 171 -2.93 4.65 -13.31
C TYR A 171 -3.35 5.07 -11.90
N GLU A 172 -4.33 4.38 -11.30
CA GLU A 172 -4.82 4.64 -9.94
C GLU A 172 -3.69 4.51 -8.90
N ASN A 173 -2.82 3.52 -9.07
CA ASN A 173 -1.67 3.35 -8.17
C ASN A 173 -0.62 4.44 -8.34
N LYS A 174 -0.43 4.99 -9.53
CA LYS A 174 0.46 6.13 -9.75
C LYS A 174 -0.06 7.38 -9.04
N GLU A 175 -1.36 7.69 -9.17
CA GLU A 175 -1.98 8.79 -8.43
C GLU A 175 -1.88 8.60 -6.91
N MET A 176 -2.06 7.36 -6.44
CA MET A 176 -1.92 7.02 -5.02
C MET A 176 -0.49 7.22 -4.52
N GLN A 177 0.51 6.87 -5.33
CA GLN A 177 1.92 7.09 -5.03
C GLN A 177 2.24 8.58 -4.90
N GLU A 178 1.84 9.40 -5.85
CA GLU A 178 2.04 10.85 -5.82
C GLU A 178 1.40 11.48 -4.57
N LYS A 179 0.18 11.06 -4.25
CA LYS A 179 -0.53 11.50 -3.04
C LYS A 179 0.18 11.06 -1.76
N TYR A 180 0.73 9.85 -1.73
CA TYR A 180 1.50 9.34 -0.59
C TYR A 180 2.77 10.17 -0.36
N GLU A 181 3.49 10.50 -1.42
CA GLU A 181 4.70 11.33 -1.36
C GLU A 181 4.39 12.74 -0.83
N LEU A 182 3.37 13.40 -1.38
CA LEU A 182 2.92 14.70 -0.90
C LEU A 182 2.52 14.70 0.59
N LEU A 183 1.78 13.67 1.02
CA LEU A 183 1.40 13.52 2.41
C LEU A 183 2.61 13.27 3.32
N THR A 184 3.57 12.50 2.85
CA THR A 184 4.81 12.21 3.59
C THR A 184 5.63 13.48 3.79
N GLU A 185 5.80 14.30 2.76
CA GLU A 185 6.46 15.62 2.89
C GLU A 185 5.73 16.54 3.87
N ALA A 186 4.39 16.57 3.80
CA ALA A 186 3.59 17.38 4.72
C ALA A 186 3.75 16.92 6.18
N VAL A 187 3.81 15.61 6.42
CA VAL A 187 4.07 15.04 7.76
C VAL A 187 5.46 15.45 8.25
N VAL A 188 6.50 15.32 7.43
CA VAL A 188 7.87 15.70 7.79
C VAL A 188 7.94 17.18 8.17
N LYS A 189 7.41 18.07 7.33
CA LYS A 189 7.39 19.53 7.62
C LYS A 189 6.68 19.87 8.93
N LYS A 190 5.53 19.23 9.19
CA LYS A 190 4.80 19.44 10.46
C LYS A 190 5.54 18.87 11.66
N ALA A 191 6.19 17.72 11.50
CA ALA A 191 6.99 17.10 12.55
C ALA A 191 8.19 17.98 12.94
N GLU A 192 8.91 18.53 11.97
CA GLU A 192 10.00 19.47 12.22
C GLU A 192 9.52 20.74 12.95
N ALA A 193 8.38 21.28 12.57
CA ALA A 193 7.79 22.42 13.26
C ALA A 193 7.41 22.09 14.71
N LEU A 194 6.81 20.93 14.93
CA LEU A 194 6.46 20.41 16.26
C LEU A 194 7.72 20.23 17.12
N ASN A 195 8.78 19.64 16.57
CA ASN A 195 10.02 19.39 17.28
C ASN A 195 10.71 20.67 17.68
N ARG A 196 10.74 21.68 16.81
CA ARG A 196 11.24 23.02 17.17
C ARG A 196 10.50 23.58 18.37
N GLN A 197 9.16 23.50 18.39
CA GLN A 197 8.37 23.96 19.53
C GLN A 197 8.64 23.13 20.80
N ARG A 198 8.78 21.81 20.67
CA ARG A 198 9.10 20.92 21.78
C ARG A 198 10.44 21.24 22.43
N ILE A 199 11.47 21.52 21.61
CA ILE A 199 12.80 21.89 22.10
C ILE A 199 12.70 23.20 22.88
N LEU A 200 12.10 24.25 22.30
CA LEU A 200 11.98 25.55 22.96
C LEU A 200 11.18 25.45 24.28
N THR A 201 9.98 24.86 24.22
CA THR A 201 9.14 24.71 25.39
C THR A 201 9.76 23.74 26.40
N GLY A 202 10.49 22.72 25.94
CA GLY A 202 11.19 21.77 26.80
C GLY A 202 12.31 22.42 27.58
N CYS A 203 13.09 23.33 26.99
CA CYS A 203 14.11 24.11 27.69
C CYS A 203 13.48 24.98 28.79
N GLU A 204 12.44 25.77 28.45
CA GLU A 204 11.75 26.58 29.44
C GLU A 204 11.12 25.76 30.58
N PHE A 205 10.58 24.60 30.24
CA PHE A 205 9.96 23.67 31.19
C PHE A 205 11.00 23.10 32.14
N THR A 206 12.13 22.60 31.64
CA THR A 206 13.19 22.04 32.46
C THR A 206 13.89 23.08 33.32
N GLU A 207 14.12 24.29 32.83
CA GLU A 207 14.68 25.40 33.62
C GLU A 207 13.79 25.76 34.80
N LYS A 208 12.45 25.86 34.60
CA LYS A 208 11.52 26.12 35.70
C LYS A 208 11.52 25.01 36.74
N ILE A 209 11.58 23.74 36.32
CA ILE A 209 11.67 22.60 37.24
C ILE A 209 12.97 22.63 38.02
N ILE A 210 14.12 22.87 37.35
CA ILE A 210 15.42 22.97 38.02
C ILE A 210 15.39 24.03 39.12
N SER A 211 14.87 25.23 38.83
CA SER A 211 14.73 26.32 39.81
C SER A 211 13.89 25.87 41.02
N LEU A 212 12.77 25.17 40.79
CA LEU A 212 11.94 24.66 41.87
C LEU A 212 12.64 23.58 42.70
N LEU A 213 13.41 22.69 42.08
CA LEU A 213 14.18 21.66 42.75
C LEU A 213 15.31 22.22 43.61
N GLN A 214 15.98 23.28 43.13
CA GLN A 214 16.96 24.04 43.95
C GLN A 214 16.33 24.66 45.19
N ASP A 215 15.15 25.28 45.04
CA ASP A 215 14.38 25.81 46.19
C ASP A 215 13.99 24.70 47.18
N MET A 216 13.84 23.46 46.72
CA MET A 216 13.50 22.30 47.53
C MET A 216 14.74 21.51 48.04
N GLY A 217 15.93 22.14 47.98
CA GLY A 217 17.14 21.63 48.60
C GLY A 217 17.92 20.61 47.76
N MET A 218 17.81 20.65 46.45
CA MET A 218 18.74 19.98 45.56
C MET A 218 19.85 20.92 45.15
N ASP A 219 21.11 20.58 45.38
CA ASP A 219 22.23 21.52 45.21
C ASP A 219 22.55 21.81 43.73
N ASP A 220 22.54 20.78 42.88
CA ASP A 220 22.89 20.92 41.44
C ASP A 220 22.01 20.03 40.56
N PRO A 221 20.70 20.17 40.63
CA PRO A 221 19.80 19.34 39.80
C PRO A 221 19.93 19.72 38.33
N ARG A 222 20.05 18.72 37.47
CA ARG A 222 20.10 18.88 36.01
C ARG A 222 18.99 18.08 35.37
N MET A 223 18.30 18.69 34.41
CA MET A 223 17.21 18.04 33.68
C MET A 223 17.26 18.45 32.21
N THR A 224 17.06 17.50 31.34
CA THR A 224 16.99 17.74 29.89
C THR A 224 15.85 16.94 29.28
N LEU A 225 15.23 17.50 28.24
CA LEU A 225 14.26 16.80 27.40
C LEU A 225 14.98 16.25 26.18
N HIS A 226 14.94 14.94 25.99
CA HIS A 226 15.45 14.25 24.79
C HIS A 226 14.29 13.91 23.86
N LEU A 227 14.51 14.15 22.56
CA LEU A 227 13.64 13.71 21.47
C LEU A 227 14.27 12.47 20.85
N ILE A 228 13.63 11.33 20.96
CA ILE A 228 14.09 10.03 20.46
C ILE A 228 13.30 9.68 19.22
N PRO A 229 13.94 9.43 18.05
CA PRO A 229 13.22 9.06 16.84
C PRO A 229 12.32 7.85 17.04
N ALA A 230 11.06 7.96 16.70
CA ALA A 230 10.12 6.85 16.68
C ALA A 230 10.36 5.97 15.44
N THR A 231 10.04 4.68 15.53
CA THR A 231 10.19 3.74 14.41
C THR A 231 9.25 4.05 13.24
N ALA A 232 8.14 4.74 13.50
CA ALA A 232 7.18 5.20 12.51
C ALA A 232 6.45 6.45 13.03
N PRO A 233 5.94 7.33 12.14
CA PRO A 233 5.10 8.45 12.54
C PRO A 233 3.85 7.98 13.28
N VAL A 234 3.56 8.62 14.42
CA VAL A 234 2.35 8.40 15.22
C VAL A 234 1.58 9.70 15.38
N SER A 235 0.38 9.66 15.96
CA SER A 235 -0.46 10.85 16.16
C SER A 235 0.21 11.95 17.00
N SER A 236 1.16 11.59 17.86
CA SER A 236 1.95 12.51 18.67
C SER A 236 3.22 13.04 17.99
N GLY A 237 3.55 12.58 16.77
CA GLY A 237 4.72 13.04 16.00
C GLY A 237 5.62 11.90 15.53
N VAL A 238 6.83 12.26 15.12
CA VAL A 238 7.87 11.34 14.62
C VAL A 238 8.96 11.05 15.67
N GLU A 239 8.82 11.62 16.88
CA GLU A 239 9.76 11.43 17.98
C GLU A 239 9.01 11.23 19.29
N GLU A 240 9.57 10.41 20.15
CA GLU A 240 9.15 10.26 21.54
C GLU A 240 9.91 11.24 22.42
N MET A 241 9.25 11.74 23.48
CA MET A 241 9.86 12.65 24.45
C MET A 241 10.24 11.88 25.69
N GLU A 242 11.49 12.04 26.13
CA GLU A 242 11.96 11.45 27.37
C GLU A 242 12.75 12.47 28.21
N LEU A 243 12.42 12.57 29.50
CA LEU A 243 13.13 13.39 30.45
C LEU A 243 14.30 12.64 31.04
N TYR A 244 15.46 13.27 31.02
CA TYR A 244 16.68 12.83 31.68
C TYR A 244 16.98 13.73 32.86
N PHE A 245 17.42 13.13 33.96
CA PHE A 245 17.63 13.82 35.23
C PHE A 245 18.90 13.36 35.92
N SER A 246 19.51 14.27 36.71
CA SER A 246 20.58 14.01 37.65
C SER A 246 20.37 14.91 38.88
N ALA A 247 20.42 14.34 40.09
CA ALA A 247 20.20 15.05 41.34
C ALA A 247 21.42 15.81 41.81
N ASN A 248 22.63 15.30 41.54
CA ASN A 248 23.86 15.75 42.15
C ASN A 248 24.92 16.11 41.11
N ARG A 249 25.86 16.97 41.53
CA ARG A 249 26.99 17.36 40.73
C ARG A 249 27.90 16.16 40.43
N GLY A 250 28.25 15.97 39.15
CA GLY A 250 29.14 14.88 38.73
C GLY A 250 28.44 13.58 38.39
N GLU A 251 27.17 13.42 38.69
CA GLU A 251 26.36 12.27 38.24
C GLU A 251 25.98 12.44 36.76
N SER A 252 25.92 11.31 36.05
CA SER A 252 25.43 11.28 34.67
C SER A 252 23.90 11.46 34.60
N LEU A 253 23.44 12.16 33.60
CA LEU A 253 21.99 12.21 33.29
C LEU A 253 21.48 10.82 32.98
N ARG A 254 20.38 10.41 33.62
CA ARG A 254 19.69 9.11 33.40
C ARG A 254 18.25 9.35 33.06
N SER A 255 17.65 8.41 32.34
CA SER A 255 16.21 8.44 32.12
C SER A 255 15.46 8.49 33.45
N MET A 256 14.44 9.32 33.52
CA MET A 256 13.58 9.37 34.72
C MET A 256 12.91 8.02 35.03
N LYS A 257 12.75 7.16 34.05
CA LYS A 257 12.22 5.78 34.24
C LYS A 257 13.14 4.91 35.09
N GLU A 258 14.44 5.24 35.15
CA GLU A 258 15.47 4.49 35.85
C GLU A 258 15.88 5.14 37.18
N THR A 259 15.33 6.33 37.51
CA THR A 259 15.70 7.11 38.70
C THR A 259 15.00 6.54 39.92
N ALA A 260 15.76 6.12 40.91
CA ALA A 260 15.31 5.18 41.94
C ALA A 260 15.09 5.74 43.36
N SER A 261 15.27 7.05 43.60
CA SER A 261 15.13 7.60 44.97
C SER A 261 13.69 8.13 45.19
N GLY A 262 12.94 7.54 46.13
CA GLY A 262 11.54 7.90 46.41
C GLY A 262 11.34 9.38 46.74
N GLY A 263 12.20 9.95 47.60
CA GLY A 263 12.12 11.35 48.01
C GLY A 263 12.49 12.33 46.88
N GLU A 264 13.46 12.00 46.02
CA GLU A 264 13.83 12.81 44.85
C GLU A 264 12.73 12.78 43.82
N LEU A 265 12.17 11.62 43.52
CA LEU A 265 11.08 11.44 42.57
C LEU A 265 9.83 12.23 43.00
N SER A 266 9.51 12.21 44.32
CA SER A 266 8.39 12.98 44.85
C SER A 266 8.59 14.50 44.71
N ARG A 267 9.79 15.02 44.91
CA ARG A 267 10.14 16.43 44.70
C ARG A 267 10.09 16.81 43.21
N ILE A 268 10.56 15.96 42.32
CA ILE A 268 10.46 16.16 40.86
C ILE A 268 9.00 16.18 40.44
N ALA A 269 8.19 15.24 40.92
CA ALA A 269 6.77 15.19 40.65
C ALA A 269 6.08 16.48 41.12
N LEU A 270 6.37 16.96 42.35
CA LEU A 270 5.85 18.22 42.84
C LEU A 270 6.24 19.41 41.95
N ALA A 271 7.50 19.49 41.51
CA ALA A 271 7.98 20.56 40.65
C ALA A 271 7.27 20.54 39.28
N ILE A 272 7.11 19.37 38.67
CA ILE A 272 6.37 19.18 37.41
C ILE A 272 4.93 19.65 37.60
N GLU A 273 4.24 19.16 38.65
CA GLU A 273 2.84 19.50 38.93
C GLU A 273 2.66 21.02 39.15
N ILE A 274 3.59 21.69 39.80
CA ILE A 274 3.55 23.16 39.94
C ILE A 274 3.64 23.86 38.59
N VAL A 275 4.55 23.43 37.71
CA VAL A 275 4.71 24.05 36.39
C VAL A 275 3.47 23.87 35.52
N ILE A 276 2.84 22.69 35.57
CA ILE A 276 1.66 22.38 34.74
C ILE A 276 0.32 22.68 35.42
N SER A 277 0.30 23.03 36.71
CA SER A 277 -0.94 23.20 37.53
C SER A 277 -1.98 24.13 36.93
N ARG A 278 -1.52 25.16 36.20
CA ARG A 278 -2.43 26.12 35.54
C ARG A 278 -3.20 25.48 34.37
N LEU A 279 -2.74 24.40 33.83
CA LEU A 279 -3.32 23.63 32.70
C LEU A 279 -4.27 22.54 33.22
N MET A 280 -4.08 22.11 34.49
CA MET A 280 -4.79 20.97 35.11
C MET A 280 -5.82 21.46 36.09
N ARG A 281 -7.03 21.74 35.64
CA ARG A 281 -8.13 22.17 36.54
C ARG A 281 -8.99 20.99 37.01
N GLY A 282 -9.39 21.01 38.27
CA GLY A 282 -10.36 20.06 38.83
C GLY A 282 -9.80 18.67 39.18
N GLN A 283 -8.48 18.52 39.22
CA GLN A 283 -7.82 17.28 39.64
C GLN A 283 -7.51 17.28 41.13
N THR A 284 -7.38 16.08 41.71
CA THR A 284 -6.93 15.85 43.09
C THR A 284 -5.57 15.16 43.05
N LEU A 285 -4.59 15.75 43.71
CA LEU A 285 -3.26 15.17 43.87
C LEU A 285 -3.09 14.63 45.29
N VAL A 286 -2.50 13.46 45.40
CA VAL A 286 -2.15 12.82 46.68
C VAL A 286 -0.64 12.68 46.76
N PHE A 287 -0.04 13.34 47.72
CA PHE A 287 1.36 13.22 48.02
C PHE A 287 1.56 12.38 49.30
N ASP A 288 2.27 11.27 49.15
CA ASP A 288 2.65 10.42 50.25
C ASP A 288 4.16 10.54 50.42
N GLU A 289 4.62 10.76 51.64
CA GLU A 289 6.03 10.82 52.05
C GLU A 289 6.91 11.81 51.20
N ILE A 290 6.31 12.92 50.73
CA ILE A 290 7.05 13.94 49.96
C ILE A 290 8.16 14.61 50.73
N ASP A 291 8.14 14.50 52.01
CA ASP A 291 8.99 15.13 53.02
C ASP A 291 9.99 14.15 53.67
N VAL A 292 10.17 12.96 53.13
CA VAL A 292 11.18 11.99 53.61
C VAL A 292 12.59 12.51 53.33
N GLY A 293 13.46 12.45 54.34
CA GLY A 293 14.86 12.85 54.25
C GLY A 293 15.11 14.36 54.30
N ILE A 294 14.10 15.17 54.58
CA ILE A 294 14.25 16.61 54.67
C ILE A 294 13.87 17.14 56.05
N SER A 295 14.38 18.30 56.41
CA SER A 295 14.14 18.93 57.71
C SER A 295 14.34 20.46 57.65
N GLY A 296 13.93 21.15 58.70
CA GLY A 296 14.20 22.56 58.89
C GLY A 296 13.69 23.50 57.75
N LYS A 297 14.59 24.28 57.20
CA LYS A 297 14.26 25.30 56.18
C LYS A 297 13.72 24.67 54.86
N ILE A 298 14.21 23.52 54.45
CA ILE A 298 13.77 22.84 53.24
C ILE A 298 12.32 22.40 53.36
N GLY A 299 11.92 21.85 54.51
CA GLY A 299 10.53 21.47 54.77
C GLY A 299 9.54 22.66 54.62
N ILE A 300 9.94 23.87 55.07
CA ILE A 300 9.14 25.09 54.90
C ILE A 300 8.99 25.46 53.41
N GLN A 301 10.10 25.34 52.65
CA GLN A 301 10.03 25.64 51.19
C GLN A 301 9.11 24.67 50.46
N ILE A 302 9.16 23.38 50.76
CA ILE A 302 8.25 22.40 50.19
C ILE A 302 6.80 22.71 50.58
N ALA A 303 6.54 23.06 51.88
CA ALA A 303 5.20 23.45 52.33
C ALA A 303 4.68 24.66 51.58
N LYS A 304 5.50 25.69 51.31
CA LYS A 304 5.16 26.85 50.46
C LYS A 304 4.81 26.45 49.03
N LYS A 305 5.59 25.54 48.39
CA LYS A 305 5.30 25.07 47.06
C LYS A 305 3.98 24.29 46.98
N ILE A 306 3.70 23.46 47.98
CA ILE A 306 2.44 22.74 48.09
C ILE A 306 1.25 23.71 48.25
N LYS A 307 1.40 24.77 49.07
CA LYS A 307 0.39 25.85 49.21
C LYS A 307 0.13 26.53 47.85
N ILE A 308 1.16 26.83 47.06
CA ILE A 308 0.98 27.38 45.72
C ILE A 308 0.14 26.45 44.85
N LEU A 309 0.44 25.16 44.87
CA LEU A 309 -0.26 24.13 44.08
C LEU A 309 -1.74 24.03 44.52
N SER A 310 -2.02 24.12 45.81
CA SER A 310 -3.39 24.04 46.36
C SER A 310 -4.30 25.21 45.95
N LYS A 311 -3.75 26.30 45.40
CA LYS A 311 -4.56 27.40 44.80
C LYS A 311 -5.23 26.95 43.47
N TYR A 312 -4.72 25.93 42.81
CA TYR A 312 -5.18 25.46 41.48
C TYR A 312 -5.85 24.10 41.57
N LEU A 313 -5.39 23.21 42.47
CA LEU A 313 -5.78 21.81 42.58
C LEU A 313 -6.19 21.44 44.02
N GLN A 314 -6.97 20.39 44.16
CA GLN A 314 -7.13 19.77 45.46
C GLN A 314 -5.90 18.95 45.80
N VAL A 315 -5.26 19.21 46.94
CA VAL A 315 -4.06 18.51 47.38
C VAL A 315 -4.32 17.79 48.69
N LEU A 316 -4.03 16.47 48.70
CA LEU A 316 -4.01 15.67 49.92
C LEU A 316 -2.55 15.31 50.23
N ILE A 317 -2.15 15.48 51.47
CA ILE A 317 -0.76 15.23 51.89
C ILE A 317 -0.77 14.31 53.09
N ILE A 318 0.04 13.25 53.02
CA ILE A 318 0.34 12.38 54.18
C ILE A 318 1.73 12.77 54.63
N THR A 319 1.88 13.23 55.85
CA THR A 319 3.12 13.79 56.37
C THR A 319 3.33 13.46 57.85
N HIS A 320 4.60 13.35 58.21
CA HIS A 320 5.04 13.28 59.63
C HIS A 320 5.85 14.51 60.04
N LEU A 321 6.05 15.49 59.10
CA LEU A 321 6.79 16.72 59.38
C LEU A 321 5.90 17.85 59.86
N PRO A 322 6.26 18.55 60.98
CA PRO A 322 5.50 19.69 61.46
C PRO A 322 5.40 20.86 60.44
N GLN A 323 6.40 21.05 59.62
CA GLN A 323 6.43 22.07 58.58
C GLN A 323 5.29 21.86 57.56
N THR A 324 5.20 20.66 57.03
CA THR A 324 4.14 20.30 56.04
C THR A 324 2.77 20.27 56.70
N ALA A 325 2.67 19.79 57.95
CA ALA A 325 1.45 19.77 58.72
C ALA A 325 0.93 21.18 59.10
N SER A 326 1.78 22.20 59.02
CA SER A 326 1.42 23.59 59.28
C SER A 326 0.78 24.32 58.08
N ILE A 327 0.65 23.68 56.93
CA ILE A 327 -0.01 24.26 55.75
C ILE A 327 -1.51 24.50 56.07
N PRO A 328 -2.04 25.72 55.80
CA PRO A 328 -3.46 25.98 56.03
C PRO A 328 -4.39 25.06 55.23
N GLY A 329 -5.36 24.47 55.87
CA GLY A 329 -6.31 23.57 55.21
C GLY A 329 -7.11 22.72 56.22
N ARG A 330 -7.74 21.66 55.72
CA ARG A 330 -8.38 20.66 56.57
C ARG A 330 -7.34 19.66 57.07
N TYR A 331 -7.23 19.57 58.40
CA TYR A 331 -6.24 18.73 59.04
C TYR A 331 -6.88 17.48 59.65
N TYR A 332 -6.44 16.30 59.20
CA TYR A 332 -6.87 15.00 59.72
C TYR A 332 -5.74 14.32 60.46
N LYS A 333 -5.96 13.99 61.72
CA LYS A 333 -5.07 13.16 62.52
C LYS A 333 -5.43 11.69 62.36
N ILE A 334 -4.46 10.87 62.01
CA ILE A 334 -4.61 9.42 61.92
C ILE A 334 -4.13 8.80 63.23
N GLU A 335 -4.98 8.07 63.95
CA GLU A 335 -4.64 7.35 65.15
C GLU A 335 -4.89 5.86 64.98
N LYS A 336 -3.95 5.04 65.47
CA LYS A 336 -4.15 3.60 65.61
C LYS A 336 -4.82 3.29 66.93
N ILE A 337 -5.99 2.68 66.91
CA ILE A 337 -6.78 2.28 68.05
C ILE A 337 -6.71 0.75 68.15
N ILE A 338 -6.25 0.27 69.30
CA ILE A 338 -6.22 -1.18 69.61
C ILE A 338 -7.46 -1.46 70.48
N SER A 339 -8.42 -2.21 69.93
CA SER A 339 -9.63 -2.63 70.65
C SER A 339 -9.81 -4.14 70.47
N ARG A 340 -9.97 -4.86 71.59
CA ARG A 340 -10.20 -6.32 71.63
C ARG A 340 -9.17 -7.13 70.80
N GLY A 341 -7.89 -6.71 70.84
CA GLY A 341 -6.82 -7.41 70.13
C GLY A 341 -6.75 -7.13 68.58
N GLN A 342 -7.61 -6.27 68.07
CA GLN A 342 -7.56 -5.82 66.69
C GLN A 342 -7.12 -4.35 66.60
N THR A 343 -6.20 -4.08 65.67
CA THR A 343 -5.74 -2.72 65.35
C THR A 343 -6.59 -2.11 64.26
N SER A 344 -7.19 -0.98 64.52
CA SER A 344 -7.92 -0.17 63.54
C SER A 344 -7.32 1.23 63.43
N SER A 345 -7.39 1.86 62.27
CA SER A 345 -6.98 3.26 62.08
C SER A 345 -8.22 4.15 62.02
N LYS A 346 -8.21 5.27 62.76
CA LYS A 346 -9.28 6.27 62.78
C LYS A 346 -8.73 7.61 62.32
N ALA A 347 -9.41 8.25 61.34
CA ALA A 347 -9.14 9.62 60.95
C ALA A 347 -10.05 10.57 61.68
N MET A 348 -9.47 11.60 62.29
CA MET A 348 -10.22 12.64 63.04
C MET A 348 -9.88 14.00 62.49
N LEU A 349 -10.92 14.79 62.12
CA LEU A 349 -10.74 16.17 61.72
C LEU A 349 -10.45 17.00 62.99
N LEU A 350 -9.34 17.74 63.00
CA LEU A 350 -8.92 18.59 64.11
C LEU A 350 -9.38 20.05 63.87
N ASP A 351 -9.78 20.76 64.95
CA ASP A 351 -9.98 22.20 64.91
C ASP A 351 -8.66 22.96 64.99
N GLY A 352 -8.67 24.30 64.82
CA GLY A 352 -7.44 25.11 64.78
C GLY A 352 -6.57 24.98 66.05
N ARG A 353 -7.17 24.85 67.24
CA ARG A 353 -6.45 24.66 68.50
C ARG A 353 -5.82 23.26 68.58
N GLN A 354 -6.59 22.24 68.25
CA GLN A 354 -6.13 20.85 68.24
C GLN A 354 -5.05 20.63 67.20
N GLN A 355 -5.11 21.35 66.06
CA GLN A 355 -4.04 21.32 65.04
C GLN A 355 -2.73 21.87 65.60
N VAL A 356 -2.76 23.05 66.26
CA VAL A 356 -1.55 23.62 66.89
C VAL A 356 -0.97 22.67 67.94
N GLU A 357 -1.79 22.10 68.79
CA GLU A 357 -1.38 21.14 69.83
C GLU A 357 -0.74 19.86 69.19
N ASN A 358 -1.30 19.38 68.07
CA ASN A 358 -0.79 18.23 67.39
C ASN A 358 0.57 18.55 66.68
N ILE A 359 0.70 19.73 66.04
CA ILE A 359 1.96 20.18 65.45
C ILE A 359 3.03 20.33 66.53
N ALA A 360 2.67 20.95 67.71
CA ALA A 360 3.58 21.06 68.86
C ALA A 360 4.03 19.69 69.38
N GLN A 361 3.15 18.70 69.35
CA GLN A 361 3.50 17.30 69.69
C GLN A 361 4.48 16.69 68.68
N MET A 362 4.33 16.99 67.39
CA MET A 362 5.28 16.55 66.33
C MET A 362 6.66 17.18 66.52
N ILE A 363 6.74 18.44 67.03
CA ILE A 363 8.01 19.14 67.26
C ILE A 363 8.74 18.60 68.49
N SER A 364 8.05 18.41 69.59
CA SER A 364 8.68 18.17 70.92
C SER A 364 8.37 16.80 71.53
N GLY A 365 7.56 15.97 70.89
CA GLY A 365 7.03 14.73 71.42
C GLY A 365 5.90 14.92 72.47
N THR A 366 5.60 16.17 72.88
CA THR A 366 4.56 16.47 73.85
C THR A 366 3.75 17.73 73.42
N SER A 367 2.44 17.70 73.60
CA SER A 367 1.53 18.80 73.33
C SER A 367 1.56 19.93 74.38
N LYS A 368 2.25 19.76 75.50
CA LYS A 368 2.26 20.70 76.64
C LYS A 368 3.48 21.65 76.64
N SER A 369 4.40 21.58 75.69
CA SER A 369 5.56 22.46 75.62
C SER A 369 5.16 23.83 75.06
N GLU A 370 5.27 24.91 75.87
CA GLU A 370 4.97 26.29 75.46
C GLU A 370 5.85 26.72 74.31
N ASN A 371 7.10 26.33 74.28
CA ASN A 371 8.03 26.65 73.19
C ASN A 371 7.62 25.94 71.87
N ALA A 372 7.15 24.69 71.96
CA ALA A 372 6.67 23.96 70.77
C ALA A 372 5.37 24.55 70.25
N ILE A 373 4.49 24.98 71.12
CA ILE A 373 3.25 25.69 70.73
C ILE A 373 3.57 27.00 70.00
N ARG A 374 4.56 27.78 70.55
CA ARG A 374 5.00 29.02 69.87
C ARG A 374 5.59 28.72 68.50
N SER A 375 6.45 27.73 68.39
CA SER A 375 7.05 27.32 67.09
C SER A 375 5.98 26.86 66.10
N ALA A 376 4.96 26.10 66.50
CA ALA A 376 3.85 25.68 65.68
C ALA A 376 3.05 26.89 65.14
N LEU A 377 2.77 27.88 65.97
CA LEU A 377 2.08 29.11 65.57
C LEU A 377 2.91 29.95 64.61
N GLU A 378 4.23 30.06 64.85
CA GLU A 378 5.14 30.74 63.92
C GLU A 378 5.21 30.08 62.55
N MET A 379 5.28 28.74 62.49
CA MET A 379 5.25 28.00 61.19
C MET A 379 3.92 28.23 60.46
N GLN A 380 2.78 28.14 61.15
CA GLN A 380 1.50 28.42 60.55
C GLN A 380 1.42 29.86 60.02
N LYS A 381 1.95 30.85 60.76
CA LYS A 381 1.98 32.26 60.34
C LYS A 381 2.85 32.43 59.07
N ILE A 382 4.06 31.89 59.03
CA ILE A 382 4.93 31.94 57.86
C ILE A 382 4.26 31.35 56.63
N LEU A 383 3.44 30.30 56.77
CA LEU A 383 2.71 29.67 55.69
C LEU A 383 1.36 30.32 55.37
N SER A 384 0.85 31.20 56.23
CA SER A 384 -0.40 31.94 56.01
C SER A 384 -0.18 33.25 55.26
N ASP A 385 0.95 33.95 55.52
CA ASP A 385 1.25 35.30 55.03
C ASP A 385 1.73 35.37 53.56
N ASP A 386 1.99 34.24 52.88
CA ASP A 386 2.29 34.09 51.45
C ASP A 386 1.06 33.57 50.66
#